data_3e2326ee5f235c5cb7b98dfa2130f63f
#
_entry.id   3e2326ee5f235c5cb7b98dfa2130f63f
#
_cell.length_a   1.000
_cell.length_b   1.000
_cell.length_c   1.000
_cell.angle_alpha   90.00
_cell.angle_beta   90.00
_cell.angle_gamma   90.00
#
_symmetry.space_group_name_H-M   'P 1'
#
loop_
_entity.id
_entity.type
_entity.pdbx_description
1 polymer ?
#
loop_
_entity_poly.entity_id
_entity_poly.type
_entity_poly.pdbx_seq_one_letter_code
_entity_poly.pdbx_strand_id
1 'polypeptide(L)'
;YDLYLTRELKQAEIFRAPTSPAVVDTFMKENMEVAAGVKQQLEGDAHRLGGLRLLDGHFMLIRQAMGVPKSRGDKASAYLAAFVEAMKKSGFVADALARHKIQGAAVAPLEA
;
A
#
# COMPACT_ATOMS: atom_id res chain seq x y z
N TYR A 1 3.38 -5.91 5.07
CA TYR A 1 2.45 -6.10 6.19
C TYR A 1 2.50 -7.52 6.78
N ASP A 2 2.86 -8.53 6.01
CA ASP A 2 2.95 -9.91 6.53
C ASP A 2 3.89 -10.01 7.75
N LEU A 3 5.08 -9.44 7.65
CA LEU A 3 6.05 -9.45 8.75
C LEU A 3 5.49 -8.74 10.00
N TYR A 4 4.80 -7.64 9.81
CA TYR A 4 4.16 -6.90 10.89
C TYR A 4 3.10 -7.76 11.59
N LEU A 5 2.17 -8.33 10.81
CA LEU A 5 1.09 -9.16 11.35
C LEU A 5 1.63 -10.41 12.05
N THR A 6 2.64 -11.06 11.47
CA THR A 6 3.29 -12.22 12.08
C THR A 6 3.87 -11.89 13.45
N ARG A 7 4.45 -10.70 13.59
CA ARG A 7 5.04 -10.25 14.84
C ARG A 7 4.01 -9.82 15.88
N GLU A 8 2.96 -9.11 15.45
CA GLU A 8 2.02 -8.45 16.35
C GLU A 8 0.81 -9.29 16.74
N LEU A 9 0.32 -10.16 15.85
CA LEU A 9 -0.82 -11.01 16.15
C LEU A 9 -0.40 -12.21 17.00
N LYS A 10 -1.05 -12.37 18.15
CA LYS A 10 -0.73 -13.43 19.11
C LYS A 10 -1.82 -14.48 19.24
N GLN A 11 -3.06 -14.15 18.93
CA GLN A 11 -4.21 -15.04 19.12
C GLN A 11 -4.89 -15.41 17.81
N ALA A 12 -4.69 -14.62 16.74
CA ALA A 12 -5.25 -14.92 15.44
C ALA A 12 -4.33 -15.84 14.64
N GLU A 13 -4.92 -16.78 13.92
CA GLU A 13 -4.20 -17.61 12.96
C GLU A 13 -4.06 -16.85 11.64
N ILE A 14 -2.83 -16.82 11.11
CA ILE A 14 -2.55 -16.14 9.84
C ILE A 14 -2.56 -17.16 8.72
N PHE A 15 -3.48 -16.97 7.78
CA PHE A 15 -3.55 -17.73 6.54
C PHE A 15 -3.06 -16.86 5.40
N ARG A 16 -2.06 -17.33 4.65
CA ARG A 16 -1.44 -16.54 3.58
C ARG A 16 -1.99 -16.94 2.22
N ALA A 17 -2.40 -15.93 1.45
CA ALA A 17 -2.74 -16.12 0.04
C ALA A 17 -1.46 -16.11 -0.82
N PRO A 18 -1.48 -16.73 -2.00
CA PRO A 18 -0.30 -16.81 -2.86
C PRO A 18 0.16 -15.44 -3.40
N THR A 19 -0.78 -14.51 -3.60
CA THR A 19 -0.48 -13.15 -4.09
C THR A 19 -1.37 -12.12 -3.42
N SER A 20 -0.96 -10.86 -3.43
CA SER A 20 -1.79 -9.77 -2.88
C SER A 20 -3.15 -9.64 -3.57
N PRO A 21 -3.26 -9.73 -4.91
CA PRO A 21 -4.57 -9.70 -5.57
C PRO A 21 -5.48 -10.88 -5.22
N ALA A 22 -4.95 -11.99 -4.75
CA ALA A 22 -5.72 -13.19 -4.40
C ALA A 22 -6.27 -13.17 -2.97
N VAL A 23 -5.90 -12.18 -2.15
CA VAL A 23 -6.24 -12.18 -0.71
C VAL A 23 -7.74 -12.21 -0.46
N VAL A 24 -8.50 -11.33 -1.08
CA VAL A 24 -9.94 -11.23 -0.80
C VAL A 24 -10.70 -12.42 -1.40
N ASP A 25 -10.31 -12.91 -2.57
CA ASP A 25 -10.93 -14.11 -3.15
C ASP A 25 -10.69 -15.33 -2.24
N THR A 26 -9.49 -15.49 -1.71
CA THR A 26 -9.16 -16.55 -0.74
C THR A 26 -9.99 -16.40 0.54
N PHE A 27 -10.07 -15.17 1.05
CA PHE A 27 -10.89 -14.85 2.23
C PHE A 27 -12.36 -15.28 2.05
N MET A 28 -12.93 -14.96 0.89
CA MET A 28 -14.32 -15.34 0.59
C MET A 28 -14.48 -16.83 0.43
N LYS A 29 -13.58 -17.48 -0.32
CA LYS A 29 -13.63 -18.91 -0.59
C LYS A 29 -13.50 -19.75 0.68
N GLU A 30 -12.63 -19.34 1.59
CA GLU A 30 -12.35 -20.09 2.82
C GLU A 30 -13.21 -19.63 4.00
N ASN A 31 -14.17 -18.74 3.78
CA ASN A 31 -15.07 -18.21 4.83
C ASN A 31 -14.30 -17.65 6.05
N MET A 32 -13.27 -16.87 5.78
CA MET A 32 -12.46 -16.28 6.84
C MET A 32 -13.14 -15.05 7.45
N GLU A 33 -12.70 -14.67 8.65
CA GLU A 33 -13.31 -13.57 9.40
C GLU A 33 -12.82 -12.20 8.96
N VAL A 34 -11.52 -12.08 8.66
CA VAL A 34 -10.87 -10.81 8.33
C VAL A 34 -9.83 -11.03 7.22
N ALA A 35 -9.78 -10.10 6.28
CA ALA A 35 -8.70 -10.03 5.29
C ALA A 35 -7.87 -8.77 5.53
N ALA A 36 -6.56 -8.87 5.35
CA ALA A 36 -5.64 -7.74 5.46
C ALA A 36 -4.90 -7.51 4.14
N GLY A 37 -4.68 -6.26 3.81
CA GLY A 37 -3.98 -5.91 2.58
C GLY A 37 -3.83 -4.41 2.41
N VAL A 38 -3.39 -4.00 1.24
CA VAL A 38 -3.31 -2.60 0.87
C VAL A 38 -4.72 -2.03 0.70
N LYS A 39 -4.97 -0.87 1.29
CA LYS A 39 -6.31 -0.28 1.38
C LYS A 39 -6.98 -0.15 0.01
N GLN A 40 -6.28 0.35 -1.00
CA GLN A 40 -6.84 0.55 -2.35
C GLN A 40 -7.27 -0.78 -2.99
N GLN A 41 -6.48 -1.83 -2.79
CA GLN A 41 -6.82 -3.17 -3.28
C GLN A 41 -8.05 -3.71 -2.57
N LEU A 42 -8.11 -3.58 -1.25
CA LEU A 42 -9.25 -4.03 -0.45
C LEU A 42 -10.54 -3.29 -0.81
N GLU A 43 -10.45 -1.98 -1.02
CA GLU A 43 -11.61 -1.17 -1.46
C GLU A 43 -12.14 -1.63 -2.83
N GLY A 44 -11.24 -1.83 -3.78
CA GLY A 44 -11.60 -2.31 -5.11
C GLY A 44 -12.27 -3.68 -5.06
N ASP A 45 -11.73 -4.60 -4.27
CA ASP A 45 -12.29 -5.95 -4.13
C ASP A 45 -13.63 -5.94 -3.39
N ALA A 46 -13.78 -5.12 -2.35
CA ALA A 46 -15.05 -4.96 -1.65
C ALA A 46 -16.14 -4.43 -2.57
N HIS A 47 -15.80 -3.48 -3.44
CA HIS A 47 -16.73 -2.94 -4.44
C HIS A 47 -17.07 -3.97 -5.51
N ARG A 48 -16.08 -4.71 -5.99
CA ARG A 48 -16.25 -5.75 -7.03
C ARG A 48 -17.13 -6.91 -6.55
N LEU A 49 -16.91 -7.39 -5.34
CA LEU A 49 -17.57 -8.59 -4.80
C LEU A 49 -18.88 -8.28 -4.08
N GLY A 50 -18.99 -7.10 -3.47
CA GLY A 50 -20.14 -6.75 -2.63
C GLY A 50 -20.20 -7.52 -1.31
N GLY A 51 -21.04 -7.06 -0.38
CA GLY A 51 -21.22 -7.74 0.91
C GLY A 51 -20.04 -7.65 1.88
N LEU A 52 -19.04 -6.84 1.55
CA LEU A 52 -17.84 -6.63 2.34
C LEU A 52 -17.76 -5.17 2.78
N ARG A 53 -17.17 -4.94 3.93
CA ARG A 53 -16.88 -3.58 4.41
C ARG A 53 -15.43 -3.45 4.80
N LEU A 54 -14.88 -2.28 4.59
CA LEU A 54 -13.56 -1.92 5.07
C LEU A 54 -13.69 -1.40 6.50
N LEU A 55 -12.85 -1.91 7.39
CA LEU A 55 -12.82 -1.41 8.77
C LEU A 55 -12.15 -0.03 8.79
N ASP A 56 -12.59 0.82 9.72
CA ASP A 56 -12.02 2.14 9.90
C ASP A 56 -10.57 2.05 10.40
N GLY A 57 -9.76 3.02 10.00
CA GLY A 57 -8.38 3.12 10.42
C GLY A 57 -7.44 2.22 9.61
N HIS A 58 -6.27 2.01 10.16
CA HIS A 58 -5.23 1.17 9.56
C HIS A 58 -4.31 0.64 10.66
N PHE A 59 -3.65 -0.48 10.42
CA PHE A 59 -2.71 -1.05 11.38
C PHE A 59 -1.25 -0.66 11.07
N MET A 60 -0.95 -0.20 9.86
CA MET A 60 0.37 0.32 9.49
C MET A 60 0.26 1.23 8.28
N LEU A 61 1.27 2.06 8.08
CA LEU A 61 1.44 2.86 6.86
C LEU A 61 2.56 2.26 6.03
N ILE A 62 2.33 2.20 4.72
CA ILE A 62 3.34 1.75 3.75
C ILE A 62 3.92 2.98 3.08
N ARG A 63 5.23 3.20 3.27
CA ARG A 63 5.95 4.29 2.61
C ARG A 63 6.47 3.77 1.28
N GLN A 64 5.69 4.01 0.23
CA GLN A 64 6.10 3.62 -1.11
C GLN A 64 7.15 4.60 -1.63
N ALA A 65 8.14 4.06 -2.32
CA ALA A 65 9.27 4.85 -2.82
C ALA A 65 9.69 4.34 -4.19
N MET A 66 10.27 5.24 -4.98
CA MET A 66 10.96 4.86 -6.20
C MET A 66 12.35 4.34 -5.86
N GLY A 67 12.81 3.36 -6.62
CA GLY A 67 14.13 2.78 -6.42
C GLY A 67 14.99 2.84 -7.67
N VAL A 68 16.30 2.87 -7.46
CA VAL A 68 17.30 2.77 -8.52
C VAL A 68 18.33 1.71 -8.13
N PRO A 69 18.80 0.87 -9.07
CA PRO A 69 19.81 -0.15 -8.73
C PRO A 69 21.10 0.49 -8.21
N LYS A 70 21.70 -0.13 -7.21
CA LYS A 70 22.96 0.35 -6.64
C LYS A 70 24.08 0.46 -7.69
N SER A 71 24.03 -0.38 -8.73
CA SER A 71 24.99 -0.36 -9.84
C SER A 71 24.99 0.94 -10.64
N ARG A 72 23.94 1.77 -10.51
CA ARG A 72 23.86 3.09 -11.16
C ARG A 72 24.64 4.16 -10.39
N GLY A 73 25.09 3.87 -9.18
CA GLY A 73 25.94 4.74 -8.38
C GLY A 73 25.20 5.83 -7.61
N ASP A 74 25.95 6.55 -6.78
CA ASP A 74 25.41 7.54 -5.86
C ASP A 74 24.81 8.76 -6.57
N LYS A 75 25.34 9.13 -7.74
CA LYS A 75 24.78 10.24 -8.52
C LYS A 75 23.37 9.96 -8.99
N ALA A 76 23.11 8.72 -9.43
CA ALA A 76 21.77 8.32 -9.85
C ALA A 76 20.80 8.31 -8.66
N SER A 77 21.23 7.83 -7.51
CA SER A 77 20.45 7.84 -6.29
C SER A 77 20.11 9.28 -5.85
N ALA A 78 21.10 10.17 -5.84
CA ALA A 78 20.90 11.56 -5.48
C ALA A 78 19.96 12.29 -6.47
N TYR A 79 20.10 12.02 -7.75
CA TYR A 79 19.20 12.57 -8.77
C TYR A 79 17.75 12.12 -8.55
N LEU A 80 17.54 10.82 -8.31
CA LEU A 80 16.21 10.28 -8.07
C LEU A 80 15.58 10.90 -6.83
N ALA A 81 16.32 11.01 -5.73
CA ALA A 81 15.85 11.63 -4.51
C ALA A 81 15.41 13.08 -4.73
N ALA A 82 16.27 13.87 -5.39
CA ALA A 82 15.96 15.26 -5.72
C ALA A 82 14.74 15.38 -6.66
N PHE A 83 14.62 14.50 -7.63
CA PHE A 83 13.48 14.46 -8.55
C PHE A 83 12.17 14.20 -7.79
N VAL A 84 12.15 13.20 -6.92
CA VAL A 84 10.96 12.85 -6.14
C VAL A 84 10.54 14.02 -5.24
N GLU A 85 11.51 14.64 -4.55
CA GLU A 85 11.23 15.81 -3.70
C GLU A 85 10.66 16.98 -4.51
N ALA A 86 11.23 17.25 -5.68
CA ALA A 86 10.72 18.29 -6.58
C ALA A 86 9.30 18.00 -7.05
N MET A 87 8.98 16.75 -7.37
CA MET A 87 7.62 16.35 -7.80
C MET A 87 6.62 16.46 -6.65
N LYS A 88 7.01 16.13 -5.44
CA LYS A 88 6.16 16.33 -4.27
C LYS A 88 5.90 17.81 -4.03
N LYS A 89 6.95 18.62 -4.03
CA LYS A 89 6.87 20.06 -3.77
C LYS A 89 6.05 20.82 -4.82
N SER A 90 6.12 20.42 -6.08
CA SER A 90 5.40 21.08 -7.18
C SER A 90 3.89 20.80 -7.19
N GLY A 91 3.43 19.82 -6.40
CA GLY A 91 2.04 19.36 -6.43
C GLY A 91 1.78 18.29 -7.48
N PHE A 92 2.78 17.88 -8.25
CA PHE A 92 2.60 16.86 -9.30
C PHE A 92 2.04 15.55 -8.74
N VAL A 93 2.61 15.08 -7.62
CA VAL A 93 2.15 13.81 -7.00
C VAL A 93 0.72 13.93 -6.50
N ALA A 94 0.39 15.02 -5.82
CA ALA A 94 -0.97 15.27 -5.33
C ALA A 94 -1.99 15.32 -6.49
N ASP A 95 -1.65 16.01 -7.57
CA ASP A 95 -2.50 16.10 -8.75
C ASP A 95 -2.68 14.75 -9.44
N ALA A 96 -1.61 13.94 -9.50
CA ALA A 96 -1.67 12.60 -10.07
C ALA A 96 -2.59 11.68 -9.25
N LEU A 97 -2.50 11.72 -7.92
CA LEU A 97 -3.40 10.98 -7.04
C LEU A 97 -4.86 11.37 -7.27
N ALA A 98 -5.13 12.68 -7.40
CA ALA A 98 -6.47 13.19 -7.64
C ALA A 98 -7.00 12.76 -9.03
N ARG A 99 -6.18 12.89 -10.08
CA ARG A 99 -6.57 12.50 -11.45
C ARG A 99 -6.90 11.03 -11.56
N HIS A 100 -6.15 10.19 -10.85
CA HIS A 100 -6.36 8.73 -10.86
C HIS A 100 -7.35 8.27 -9.80
N LYS A 101 -7.99 9.20 -9.10
CA LYS A 101 -9.00 8.90 -8.07
C LYS A 101 -8.48 7.93 -7.00
N ILE A 102 -7.21 8.08 -6.62
CA ILE A 102 -6.59 7.25 -5.59
C ILE A 102 -7.00 7.78 -4.22
N GLN A 103 -7.70 6.96 -3.46
CA GLN A 103 -8.10 7.27 -2.10
C GLN A 103 -7.24 6.48 -1.10
N GLY A 104 -7.09 7.02 0.10
CA GLY A 104 -6.32 6.34 1.15
C GLY A 104 -4.80 6.43 1.00
N ALA A 105 -4.32 7.15 -0.01
CA ALA A 105 -2.91 7.49 -0.17
C ALA A 105 -2.72 9.00 -0.07
N ALA A 106 -1.58 9.40 0.44
CA ALA A 106 -1.22 10.80 0.58
C ALA A 106 0.22 11.03 0.15
N VAL A 107 0.54 12.26 -0.23
CA VAL A 107 1.92 12.64 -0.51
C VAL A 107 2.73 12.58 0.78
N ALA A 108 3.86 11.88 0.77
CA ALA A 108 4.74 11.84 1.91
C ALA A 108 5.29 13.25 2.23
N PRO A 109 5.58 13.55 3.51
CA PRO A 109 6.20 14.83 3.86
C PRO A 109 7.51 15.03 3.10
N LEU A 110 7.83 16.30 2.83
CA LEU A 110 9.13 16.64 2.24
C LEU A 110 10.23 16.27 3.22
N GLU A 111 11.32 15.72 2.70
CA GLU A 111 12.51 15.49 3.50
C GLU A 111 13.27 16.80 3.70
N ALA A 112 13.81 16.95 4.88
CA ALA A 112 14.57 18.13 5.25
C ALA A 112 15.96 18.19 4.56
#